data_faab7252bbb20bd20a41fba8b670a2b8
#
_entry.id   faab7252bbb20bd20a41fba8b670a2b8
#
_cell.length_a   1.000
_cell.length_b   1.000
_cell.length_c   1.000
_cell.angle_alpha   90.00
_cell.angle_beta   90.00
_cell.angle_gamma   90.00
#
_symmetry.space_group_name_H-M   'P 1'
#
loop_
_entity.id
_entity.type
_entity.pdbx_description
1 polymer ?
#
loop_
_entity_poly.entity_id
_entity_poly.type
_entity_poly.pdbx_seq_one_letter_code
_entity_poly.pdbx_strand_id
1 'polypeptide(L)'
;MKKSILILGVLLISNLVFAQHDHHQAKSDTTKPAIMPKSPRQMAMAMVGNNHVHIDYGSPSVRGRTIWGGLVAYDQVWATGAHKATWIDFAEDVEINGKLIPKGKYGFFTIPNANEWTLILNKVWDMHLADDYDASNDIIRVKSKPTNLSETVEALTFEVKDTNGKKGVVTLSWDSLSVSLTFTNKK
;
A
#
# COMPACT_ATOMS: atom_id res chain seq x y z
N MET A 1 81.07 62.29 17.14
CA MET A 1 79.91 62.58 16.30
C MET A 1 79.10 61.31 16.05
N LYS A 2 78.08 61.04 16.86
CA LYS A 2 77.30 59.78 16.82
C LYS A 2 75.92 60.15 16.23
N LYS A 3 75.58 59.58 15.09
CA LYS A 3 74.24 59.75 14.49
C LYS A 3 73.35 58.61 15.01
N SER A 4 72.35 58.95 15.72
CA SER A 4 71.28 58.05 16.16
C SER A 4 70.24 57.90 15.03
N ILE A 5 69.98 56.68 14.61
CA ILE A 5 68.93 56.36 13.67
C ILE A 5 67.75 55.86 14.47
N LEU A 6 66.63 56.61 14.39
CA LEU A 6 65.35 56.25 14.99
C LEU A 6 64.59 55.34 14.03
N ILE A 7 64.38 54.08 14.42
CA ILE A 7 63.55 53.11 13.67
C ILE A 7 62.12 53.21 14.17
N LEU A 8 61.24 53.72 13.29
CA LEU A 8 59.79 53.79 13.54
C LEU A 8 59.18 52.43 13.20
N GLY A 9 58.78 51.69 14.21
CA GLY A 9 58.09 50.43 14.02
C GLY A 9 56.61 50.68 13.72
N VAL A 10 56.18 50.31 12.52
CA VAL A 10 54.77 50.30 12.13
C VAL A 10 54.12 48.99 12.62
N LEU A 11 53.22 49.09 13.57
CA LEU A 11 52.43 47.95 14.06
C LEU A 11 51.25 47.75 13.12
N LEU A 12 51.26 46.74 12.29
CA LEU A 12 50.14 46.29 11.48
C LEU A 12 49.18 45.49 12.37
N ILE A 13 48.05 46.07 12.72
CA ILE A 13 46.95 45.39 13.40
C ILE A 13 46.10 44.72 12.32
N SER A 14 46.25 43.42 12.14
CA SER A 14 45.36 42.63 11.29
C SER A 14 44.03 42.35 12.02
N ASN A 15 42.96 43.01 11.58
CA ASN A 15 41.61 42.69 12.03
C ASN A 15 41.14 41.38 11.40
N LEU A 16 41.12 40.30 12.21
CA LEU A 16 40.43 39.07 11.87
C LEU A 16 38.91 39.31 11.98
N VAL A 17 38.23 39.47 10.83
CA VAL A 17 36.80 39.47 10.75
C VAL A 17 36.33 38.02 10.86
N PHE A 18 35.82 37.59 12.00
CA PHE A 18 35.06 36.37 12.14
C PHE A 18 33.70 36.59 11.49
N ALA A 19 33.49 36.00 10.31
CA ALA A 19 32.16 35.87 9.72
C ALA A 19 31.38 34.87 10.57
N GLN A 20 30.49 35.37 11.43
CA GLN A 20 29.46 34.54 12.07
C GLN A 20 28.51 34.07 10.95
N HIS A 21 28.60 32.81 10.59
CA HIS A 21 27.50 32.12 9.91
C HIS A 21 26.33 31.99 10.88
N ASP A 22 25.38 32.88 10.80
CA ASP A 22 24.07 32.67 11.38
C ASP A 22 23.41 31.50 10.68
N HIS A 23 23.47 30.33 11.31
CA HIS A 23 22.59 29.22 10.99
C HIS A 23 21.17 29.67 11.35
N HIS A 24 20.45 30.20 10.39
CA HIS A 24 19.00 30.24 10.45
C HIS A 24 18.51 28.79 10.53
N GLN A 25 18.40 28.25 11.75
CA GLN A 25 17.54 27.12 12.02
C GLN A 25 16.11 27.56 11.65
N ALA A 26 15.67 27.15 10.46
CA ALA A 26 14.26 27.17 10.13
C ALA A 26 13.56 26.35 11.23
N LYS A 27 12.89 27.05 12.16
CA LYS A 27 11.94 26.42 13.05
C LYS A 27 10.90 25.78 12.17
N SER A 28 10.99 24.46 11.98
CA SER A 28 9.90 23.68 11.41
C SER A 28 8.71 23.86 12.35
N ASP A 29 7.74 24.62 11.91
CA ASP A 29 6.48 24.82 12.61
C ASP A 29 5.70 23.49 12.51
N THR A 30 5.97 22.56 13.44
CA THR A 30 5.47 21.19 13.49
C THR A 30 4.15 21.08 14.25
N THR A 31 3.30 22.10 14.21
CA THR A 31 2.02 22.09 14.94
C THR A 31 0.77 22.04 14.08
N LYS A 32 0.88 21.71 12.78
CA LYS A 32 -0.31 21.36 12.03
C LYS A 32 -0.50 19.85 12.11
N PRO A 33 -1.57 19.32 12.75
CA PRO A 33 -1.83 17.88 12.74
C PRO A 33 -1.83 17.40 11.28
N ALA A 34 -1.02 16.41 10.98
CA ALA A 34 -1.03 15.80 9.65
C ALA A 34 -2.46 15.29 9.41
N ILE A 35 -3.16 15.87 8.43
CA ILE A 35 -4.49 15.41 8.04
C ILE A 35 -4.27 14.02 7.45
N MET A 36 -4.58 12.99 8.22
CA MET A 36 -4.50 11.61 7.75
C MET A 36 -5.40 11.43 6.52
N PRO A 37 -4.90 10.84 5.44
CA PRO A 37 -5.70 10.55 4.27
C PRO A 37 -6.96 9.77 4.66
N LYS A 38 -8.09 10.05 4.00
CA LYS A 38 -9.37 9.35 4.28
C LYS A 38 -9.31 7.85 3.96
N SER A 39 -8.36 7.44 3.14
CA SER A 39 -8.11 6.05 2.74
C SER A 39 -6.60 5.88 2.60
N PRO A 40 -5.88 5.67 3.73
CA PRO A 40 -4.43 5.52 3.69
C PRO A 40 -4.03 4.27 2.89
N ARG A 41 -2.86 4.31 2.25
CA ARG A 41 -2.23 3.10 1.69
C ARG A 41 -1.82 2.20 2.86
N GLN A 42 -2.11 0.92 2.71
CA GLN A 42 -1.78 -0.14 3.65
C GLN A 42 -1.15 -1.32 2.91
N MET A 43 -0.44 -2.14 3.65
CA MET A 43 0.19 -3.36 3.15
C MET A 43 -0.17 -4.54 4.03
N ALA A 44 -0.45 -5.68 3.40
CA ALA A 44 -0.54 -6.97 4.06
C ALA A 44 0.50 -7.89 3.43
N MET A 45 1.32 -8.55 4.25
CA MET A 45 2.35 -9.44 3.75
C MET A 45 2.56 -10.62 4.70
N ALA A 46 2.90 -11.77 4.14
CA ALA A 46 3.30 -12.94 4.89
C ALA A 46 4.18 -13.87 4.05
N MET A 47 4.95 -14.71 4.74
CA MET A 47 5.56 -15.89 4.15
C MET A 47 4.54 -17.02 4.16
N VAL A 48 4.32 -17.66 3.02
CA VAL A 48 3.60 -18.92 2.89
C VAL A 48 4.60 -19.96 2.43
N GLY A 49 5.11 -20.77 3.36
CA GLY A 49 6.35 -21.51 3.12
C GLY A 49 7.49 -20.60 2.70
N ASN A 50 8.04 -20.79 1.49
CA ASN A 50 9.12 -19.95 0.94
C ASN A 50 8.58 -18.79 0.06
N ASN A 51 7.29 -18.70 -0.17
CA ASN A 51 6.69 -17.68 -1.00
C ASN A 51 6.35 -16.44 -0.18
N HIS A 52 7.03 -15.32 -0.47
CA HIS A 52 6.65 -14.02 0.08
C HIS A 52 5.46 -13.48 -0.71
N VAL A 53 4.34 -13.29 -0.04
CA VAL A 53 3.12 -12.70 -0.62
C VAL A 53 2.92 -11.31 -0.07
N HIS A 54 2.74 -10.35 -0.95
CA HIS A 54 2.59 -8.94 -0.61
C HIS A 54 1.34 -8.35 -1.29
N ILE A 55 0.51 -7.67 -0.54
CA ILE A 55 -0.68 -6.96 -1.02
C ILE A 55 -0.55 -5.50 -0.61
N ASP A 56 -0.74 -4.60 -1.56
CA ASP A 56 -0.75 -3.16 -1.32
C ASP A 56 -2.11 -2.59 -1.74
N TYR A 57 -2.76 -1.84 -0.87
CA TYR A 57 -4.15 -1.41 -1.07
C TYR A 57 -4.45 -0.07 -0.41
N GLY A 58 -5.43 0.64 -0.94
CA GLY A 58 -6.03 1.79 -0.25
C GLY A 58 -7.07 1.28 0.75
N SER A 59 -6.99 1.70 2.02
CA SER A 59 -7.86 1.25 3.11
C SER A 59 -8.93 2.30 3.44
N PRO A 60 -10.10 2.28 2.76
CA PRO A 60 -11.22 3.15 3.11
C PRO A 60 -11.90 2.67 4.40
N SER A 61 -12.48 3.63 5.14
CA SER A 61 -13.28 3.36 6.35
C SER A 61 -14.78 3.42 6.05
N VAL A 62 -15.58 2.70 6.83
CA VAL A 62 -17.05 2.69 6.72
C VAL A 62 -17.64 4.08 6.99
N ARG A 63 -17.28 4.71 8.08
CA ARG A 63 -17.73 6.06 8.48
C ARG A 63 -19.27 6.21 8.44
N GLY A 64 -19.98 5.20 8.91
CA GLY A 64 -21.44 5.19 8.94
C GLY A 64 -22.13 5.15 7.57
N ARG A 65 -21.40 4.83 6.48
CA ARG A 65 -21.96 4.74 5.13
C ARG A 65 -22.45 3.33 4.85
N THR A 66 -23.44 3.20 4.00
CA THR A 66 -23.79 1.92 3.38
C THR A 66 -22.68 1.54 2.39
N ILE A 67 -21.99 0.45 2.64
CA ILE A 67 -20.88 0.00 1.81
C ILE A 67 -21.41 -0.82 0.62
N TRP A 68 -21.97 -1.97 0.90
CA TRP A 68 -22.38 -2.94 -0.11
C TRP A 68 -23.71 -2.53 -0.77
N GLY A 69 -23.68 -2.38 -2.10
CA GLY A 69 -24.81 -1.82 -2.87
C GLY A 69 -24.96 -0.30 -2.76
N GLY A 70 -24.12 0.36 -1.91
CA GLY A 70 -24.05 1.81 -1.77
C GLY A 70 -22.75 2.37 -2.33
N LEU A 71 -21.73 2.53 -1.47
CA LEU A 71 -20.40 3.03 -1.90
C LEU A 71 -19.74 2.10 -2.92
N VAL A 72 -19.87 0.80 -2.71
CA VAL A 72 -19.39 -0.24 -3.64
C VAL A 72 -20.61 -0.87 -4.30
N ALA A 73 -20.78 -0.61 -5.60
CA ALA A 73 -21.90 -1.13 -6.38
C ALA A 73 -21.80 -2.65 -6.53
N TYR A 74 -22.94 -3.32 -6.47
CA TYR A 74 -23.01 -4.74 -6.84
C TYR A 74 -22.87 -4.93 -8.35
N ASP A 75 -22.35 -6.09 -8.73
CA ASP A 75 -22.20 -6.55 -10.11
C ASP A 75 -21.32 -5.64 -10.99
N GLN A 76 -20.52 -4.77 -10.35
CA GLN A 76 -19.54 -3.91 -11.02
C GLN A 76 -18.12 -4.27 -10.57
N VAL A 77 -17.15 -4.07 -11.48
CA VAL A 77 -15.73 -4.25 -11.13
C VAL A 77 -15.32 -3.15 -10.15
N TRP A 78 -14.74 -3.56 -9.05
CA TRP A 78 -14.20 -2.70 -8.03
C TRP A 78 -12.68 -2.96 -7.87
N ALA A 79 -11.90 -1.90 -7.77
CA ALA A 79 -10.44 -1.95 -7.54
C ALA A 79 -10.05 -2.50 -6.17
N THR A 80 -11.01 -3.00 -5.41
CA THR A 80 -10.88 -3.67 -4.11
C THR A 80 -10.12 -2.83 -3.08
N GLY A 81 -10.38 -1.51 -3.12
CA GLY A 81 -9.74 -0.51 -2.27
C GLY A 81 -10.15 0.90 -2.67
N ALA A 82 -9.24 1.85 -2.48
CA ALA A 82 -9.45 3.26 -2.81
C ALA A 82 -8.22 3.86 -3.50
N HIS A 83 -8.43 4.85 -4.36
CA HIS A 83 -7.42 5.57 -5.16
C HIS A 83 -6.74 4.67 -6.17
N LYS A 84 -5.52 4.22 -5.92
CA LYS A 84 -4.85 3.24 -6.78
C LYS A 84 -5.44 1.85 -6.59
N ALA A 85 -5.53 1.08 -7.67
CA ALA A 85 -5.96 -0.30 -7.62
C ALA A 85 -5.14 -1.11 -6.61
N THR A 86 -5.80 -2.05 -5.96
CA THR A 86 -5.14 -3.04 -5.12
C THR A 86 -4.35 -3.99 -5.99
N TRP A 87 -3.15 -4.35 -5.54
CA TRP A 87 -2.36 -5.37 -6.22
C TRP A 87 -1.81 -6.40 -5.23
N ILE A 88 -1.57 -7.59 -5.74
CA ILE A 88 -0.93 -8.70 -5.05
C ILE A 88 0.33 -9.11 -5.81
N ASP A 89 1.40 -9.43 -5.08
CA ASP A 89 2.66 -9.92 -5.62
C ASP A 89 3.01 -11.27 -4.99
N PHE A 90 3.30 -12.26 -5.83
CA PHE A 90 3.75 -13.57 -5.44
C PHE A 90 5.23 -13.73 -5.81
N ALA A 91 6.10 -14.02 -4.84
CA ALA A 91 7.53 -14.25 -5.09
C ALA A 91 7.80 -15.59 -5.79
N GLU A 92 6.87 -16.55 -5.71
CA GLU A 92 6.95 -17.86 -6.35
C GLU A 92 5.64 -18.16 -7.09
N ASP A 93 5.71 -19.11 -8.05
CA ASP A 93 4.53 -19.58 -8.78
C ASP A 93 3.48 -20.16 -7.84
N VAL A 94 2.21 -19.88 -8.09
CA VAL A 94 1.09 -20.41 -7.30
C VAL A 94 0.05 -21.07 -8.19
N GLU A 95 -0.73 -21.96 -7.61
CA GLU A 95 -1.93 -22.50 -8.24
C GLU A 95 -3.16 -21.96 -7.55
N ILE A 96 -4.11 -21.48 -8.34
CA ILE A 96 -5.43 -21.01 -7.89
C ILE A 96 -6.49 -21.75 -8.70
N ASN A 97 -7.38 -22.49 -8.05
CA ASN A 97 -8.42 -23.32 -8.73
C ASN A 97 -7.87 -24.17 -9.87
N GLY A 98 -6.73 -24.83 -9.67
CA GLY A 98 -6.10 -25.69 -10.67
C GLY A 98 -5.35 -24.96 -11.80
N LYS A 99 -5.39 -23.63 -11.85
CA LYS A 99 -4.66 -22.84 -12.83
C LYS A 99 -3.33 -22.37 -12.27
N LEU A 100 -2.24 -22.62 -13.00
CA LEU A 100 -0.93 -22.06 -12.67
C LEU A 100 -0.92 -20.54 -12.91
N ILE A 101 -0.51 -19.81 -11.90
CA ILE A 101 -0.29 -18.37 -11.92
C ILE A 101 1.21 -18.15 -11.71
N PRO A 102 1.94 -17.64 -12.70
CA PRO A 102 3.36 -17.35 -12.54
C PRO A 102 3.61 -16.34 -11.43
N LYS A 103 4.78 -16.41 -10.83
CA LYS A 103 5.25 -15.38 -9.90
C LYS A 103 5.20 -13.99 -10.53
N GLY A 104 4.92 -12.99 -9.73
CA GLY A 104 4.83 -11.61 -10.19
C GLY A 104 3.66 -10.85 -9.59
N LYS A 105 3.49 -9.63 -10.07
CA LYS A 105 2.50 -8.67 -9.58
C LYS A 105 1.26 -8.65 -10.47
N TYR A 106 0.09 -8.64 -9.81
CA TYR A 106 -1.22 -8.66 -10.44
C TYR A 106 -2.15 -7.65 -9.78
N GLY A 107 -2.98 -6.97 -10.56
CA GLY A 107 -4.11 -6.22 -10.04
C GLY A 107 -5.10 -7.17 -9.39
N PHE A 108 -5.56 -6.82 -8.20
CA PHE A 108 -6.57 -7.58 -7.46
C PHE A 108 -7.90 -6.83 -7.51
N PHE A 109 -8.79 -7.28 -8.36
CA PHE A 109 -10.14 -6.71 -8.53
C PHE A 109 -11.19 -7.65 -8.01
N THR A 110 -12.35 -7.10 -7.67
CA THR A 110 -13.51 -7.92 -7.30
C THR A 110 -14.76 -7.41 -7.99
N ILE A 111 -15.75 -8.30 -8.15
CA ILE A 111 -17.12 -7.97 -8.51
C ILE A 111 -17.97 -8.43 -7.34
N PRO A 112 -18.31 -7.53 -6.40
CA PRO A 112 -19.17 -7.85 -5.27
C PRO A 112 -20.59 -8.19 -5.73
N ASN A 113 -21.21 -9.14 -5.04
CA ASN A 113 -22.64 -9.46 -5.19
C ASN A 113 -23.15 -9.97 -3.85
N ALA A 114 -24.43 -9.87 -3.58
CA ALA A 114 -25.02 -10.26 -2.30
C ALA A 114 -24.77 -11.75 -1.92
N ASN A 115 -24.68 -12.62 -2.92
CA ASN A 115 -24.60 -14.07 -2.71
C ASN A 115 -23.22 -14.66 -2.99
N GLU A 116 -22.53 -14.13 -3.99
CA GLU A 116 -21.25 -14.71 -4.45
C GLU A 116 -20.42 -13.64 -5.17
N TRP A 117 -19.23 -13.39 -4.67
CA TRP A 117 -18.28 -12.47 -5.29
C TRP A 117 -17.46 -13.14 -6.36
N THR A 118 -16.97 -12.38 -7.34
CA THR A 118 -15.92 -12.78 -8.26
C THR A 118 -14.63 -12.08 -7.86
N LEU A 119 -13.59 -12.85 -7.55
CA LEU A 119 -12.24 -12.35 -7.26
C LEU A 119 -11.41 -12.51 -8.53
N ILE A 120 -10.64 -11.49 -8.89
CA ILE A 120 -9.97 -11.39 -10.19
C ILE A 120 -8.49 -11.05 -9.97
N LEU A 121 -7.60 -11.80 -10.64
CA LEU A 121 -6.23 -11.37 -10.88
C LEU A 121 -6.09 -10.89 -12.32
N ASN A 122 -5.61 -9.67 -12.51
CA ASN A 122 -5.45 -9.03 -13.80
C ASN A 122 -3.98 -8.68 -14.05
N LYS A 123 -3.51 -8.77 -15.29
CA LYS A 123 -2.12 -8.44 -15.66
C LYS A 123 -1.79 -6.97 -15.41
N VAL A 124 -2.78 -6.09 -15.58
CA VAL A 124 -2.59 -4.65 -15.39
C VAL A 124 -2.97 -4.30 -13.95
N TRP A 125 -2.02 -3.78 -13.20
CA TRP A 125 -2.15 -3.50 -11.77
C TRP A 125 -1.94 -2.02 -11.41
N ASP A 126 -1.24 -1.23 -12.24
CA ASP A 126 -0.96 0.17 -11.97
C ASP A 126 -1.98 1.08 -12.68
N MET A 127 -3.11 1.29 -12.02
CA MET A 127 -4.16 2.18 -12.50
C MET A 127 -4.86 2.91 -11.34
N HIS A 128 -5.56 3.98 -11.66
CA HIS A 128 -6.45 4.65 -10.71
C HIS A 128 -7.79 3.91 -10.67
N LEU A 129 -8.22 3.46 -9.51
CA LEU A 129 -9.42 2.64 -9.33
C LEU A 129 -9.46 1.48 -10.35
N ALA A 130 -10.56 1.34 -11.06
CA ALA A 130 -10.75 0.38 -12.17
C ALA A 130 -10.98 1.11 -13.50
N ASP A 131 -10.44 2.34 -13.65
CA ASP A 131 -10.73 3.21 -14.80
C ASP A 131 -10.24 2.60 -16.11
N ASP A 132 -9.08 1.95 -16.09
CA ASP A 132 -8.48 1.29 -17.25
C ASP A 132 -8.60 -0.25 -17.20
N TYR A 133 -9.56 -0.76 -16.42
CA TYR A 133 -9.77 -2.20 -16.31
C TYR A 133 -10.27 -2.79 -17.62
N ASP A 134 -9.56 -3.80 -18.10
CA ASP A 134 -9.93 -4.60 -19.26
C ASP A 134 -9.96 -6.09 -18.89
N ALA A 135 -11.12 -6.70 -19.03
CA ALA A 135 -11.35 -8.12 -18.75
C ALA A 135 -10.51 -9.08 -19.62
N SER A 136 -10.03 -8.63 -20.79
CA SER A 136 -9.13 -9.41 -21.64
C SER A 136 -7.75 -9.66 -21.00
N ASN A 137 -7.39 -8.86 -20.01
CA ASN A 137 -6.17 -8.98 -19.22
C ASN A 137 -6.35 -9.84 -17.96
N ASP A 138 -7.53 -10.41 -17.72
CA ASP A 138 -7.77 -11.27 -16.57
C ASP A 138 -6.97 -12.59 -16.70
N ILE A 139 -6.18 -12.86 -15.69
CA ILE A 139 -5.47 -14.11 -15.55
C ILE A 139 -6.43 -15.19 -15.07
N ILE A 140 -7.22 -14.86 -14.05
CA ILE A 140 -8.18 -15.79 -13.46
C ILE A 140 -9.33 -15.03 -12.82
N ARG A 141 -10.50 -15.65 -12.82
CA ARG A 141 -11.70 -15.27 -12.06
C ARG A 141 -12.08 -16.41 -11.13
N VAL A 142 -12.23 -16.13 -9.84
CA VAL A 142 -12.57 -17.13 -8.81
C VAL A 142 -13.84 -16.70 -8.13
N LYS A 143 -14.77 -17.63 -7.97
CA LYS A 143 -15.98 -17.41 -7.19
C LYS A 143 -15.69 -17.62 -5.71
N SER A 144 -16.18 -16.71 -4.86
CA SER A 144 -16.05 -16.77 -3.42
C SER A 144 -17.32 -16.26 -2.76
N LYS A 145 -17.87 -17.06 -1.82
CA LYS A 145 -19.04 -16.64 -1.05
C LYS A 145 -18.61 -15.69 0.06
N PRO A 146 -19.28 -14.54 0.21
CA PRO A 146 -19.03 -13.67 1.34
C PRO A 146 -19.48 -14.35 2.64
N THR A 147 -18.72 -14.11 3.71
CA THR A 147 -19.01 -14.57 5.07
C THR A 147 -19.34 -13.36 5.93
N ASN A 148 -20.44 -13.43 6.67
CA ASN A 148 -20.80 -12.40 7.63
C ASN A 148 -19.82 -12.40 8.79
N LEU A 149 -19.34 -11.23 9.16
CA LEU A 149 -18.52 -11.01 10.34
C LEU A 149 -19.40 -10.82 11.58
N SER A 150 -18.91 -11.24 12.74
CA SER A 150 -19.58 -11.01 14.04
C SER A 150 -19.49 -9.55 14.49
N GLU A 151 -18.49 -8.85 14.01
CA GLU A 151 -18.24 -7.43 14.33
C GLU A 151 -17.93 -6.65 13.05
N THR A 152 -18.29 -5.36 13.03
CA THR A 152 -17.98 -4.49 11.91
C THR A 152 -16.49 -4.18 11.84
N VAL A 153 -15.88 -4.42 10.69
CA VAL A 153 -14.51 -4.02 10.37
C VAL A 153 -14.55 -2.63 9.76
N GLU A 154 -14.22 -1.60 10.55
CA GLU A 154 -14.34 -0.19 10.19
C GLU A 154 -13.47 0.19 8.97
N ALA A 155 -12.23 -0.26 8.91
CA ALA A 155 -11.31 0.00 7.79
C ALA A 155 -11.12 -1.26 6.96
N LEU A 156 -11.19 -1.14 5.63
CA LEU A 156 -10.89 -2.26 4.73
C LEU A 156 -9.51 -2.83 5.06
N THR A 157 -9.45 -4.14 5.28
CA THR A 157 -8.25 -4.85 5.71
C THR A 157 -8.03 -6.08 4.84
N PHE A 158 -6.78 -6.31 4.45
CA PHE A 158 -6.33 -7.58 3.90
C PHE A 158 -5.50 -8.34 4.93
N GLU A 159 -5.62 -9.65 4.92
CA GLU A 159 -4.76 -10.56 5.66
C GLU A 159 -4.26 -11.65 4.72
N VAL A 160 -2.98 -12.03 4.86
CA VAL A 160 -2.41 -13.21 4.21
C VAL A 160 -2.04 -14.21 5.31
N LYS A 161 -2.56 -15.42 5.22
CA LYS A 161 -2.31 -16.47 6.21
C LYS A 161 -1.72 -17.71 5.57
N ASP A 162 -0.61 -18.20 6.12
CA ASP A 162 -0.10 -19.55 5.84
C ASP A 162 -0.92 -20.58 6.61
N THR A 163 -1.40 -21.61 5.94
CA THR A 163 -2.17 -22.68 6.57
C THR A 163 -1.38 -23.96 6.82
N ASN A 164 -0.33 -24.22 6.04
CA ASN A 164 0.44 -25.47 6.16
C ASN A 164 1.81 -25.44 5.44
N GLY A 165 2.42 -24.29 5.28
CA GLY A 165 3.69 -24.12 4.57
C GLY A 165 3.61 -24.21 3.04
N LYS A 166 2.46 -24.56 2.48
CA LYS A 166 2.22 -24.68 1.02
C LYS A 166 0.99 -23.91 0.58
N LYS A 167 -0.03 -23.86 1.41
CA LYS A 167 -1.33 -23.27 1.09
C LYS A 167 -1.49 -21.95 1.82
N GLY A 168 -1.77 -20.90 1.08
CA GLY A 168 -2.08 -19.58 1.60
C GLY A 168 -3.54 -19.19 1.38
N VAL A 169 -4.02 -18.33 2.25
CA VAL A 169 -5.34 -17.71 2.15
C VAL A 169 -5.17 -16.21 2.25
N VAL A 170 -5.65 -15.50 1.25
CA VAL A 170 -5.83 -14.06 1.26
C VAL A 170 -7.25 -13.77 1.67
N THR A 171 -7.45 -13.01 2.74
CA THR A 171 -8.77 -12.59 3.22
C THR A 171 -8.89 -11.09 3.16
N LEU A 172 -9.94 -10.60 2.53
CA LEU A 172 -10.41 -9.22 2.58
C LEU A 172 -11.55 -9.15 3.59
N SER A 173 -11.51 -8.17 4.51
CA SER A 173 -12.56 -7.88 5.47
C SER A 173 -12.90 -6.40 5.46
N TRP A 174 -14.16 -6.05 5.39
CA TRP A 174 -14.63 -4.68 5.50
C TRP A 174 -16.13 -4.64 5.84
N ASP A 175 -16.52 -3.67 6.67
CA ASP A 175 -17.90 -3.54 7.16
C ASP A 175 -18.35 -4.86 7.81
N SER A 176 -19.39 -5.47 7.32
CA SER A 176 -19.98 -6.69 7.84
C SER A 176 -19.55 -7.97 7.13
N LEU A 177 -18.69 -7.88 6.09
CA LEU A 177 -18.36 -9.02 5.23
C LEU A 177 -16.87 -9.31 5.13
N SER A 178 -16.54 -10.58 4.92
CA SER A 178 -15.24 -11.02 4.44
C SER A 178 -15.36 -11.95 3.25
N VAL A 179 -14.35 -11.94 2.36
CA VAL A 179 -14.18 -12.90 1.26
C VAL A 179 -12.74 -13.37 1.20
N SER A 180 -12.52 -14.58 0.71
CA SER A 180 -11.18 -15.17 0.70
C SER A 180 -10.82 -15.78 -0.64
N LEU A 181 -9.54 -15.66 -1.00
CA LEU A 181 -8.88 -16.32 -2.10
C LEU A 181 -7.87 -17.34 -1.55
N THR A 182 -7.98 -18.58 -1.95
CA THR A 182 -7.02 -19.62 -1.59
C THR A 182 -6.07 -19.89 -2.74
N PHE A 183 -4.79 -20.06 -2.44
CA PHE A 183 -3.76 -20.46 -3.39
C PHE A 183 -2.86 -21.55 -2.80
N THR A 184 -2.13 -22.26 -3.67
CA THR A 184 -1.14 -23.26 -3.28
C THR A 184 0.17 -22.97 -3.99
N ASN A 185 1.29 -22.91 -3.27
CA ASN A 185 2.61 -22.74 -3.87
C ASN A 185 2.94 -23.89 -4.81
N LYS A 186 3.51 -23.57 -5.95
CA LYS A 186 4.11 -24.53 -6.88
C LYS A 186 5.63 -24.50 -6.73
N LYS A 187 6.23 -25.69 -6.72
CA LYS A 187 7.68 -25.85 -6.72
C LYS A 187 8.19 -25.77 -8.18
#